data_a73869c271d6d85b18e1406599b862f8
#
_entry.id   a73869c271d6d85b18e1406599b862f8
#
_cell.length_a   1.000
_cell.length_b   1.000
_cell.length_c   1.000
_cell.angle_alpha   90.00
_cell.angle_beta   90.00
_cell.angle_gamma   90.00
#
_symmetry.space_group_name_H-M   'P 1'
#
loop_
_entity.id
_entity.type
_entity.pdbx_description
1 polymer ?
#
loop_
_entity_poly.entity_id
_entity_poly.type
_entity_poly.pdbx_seq_one_letter_code
_entity_poly.pdbx_strand_id
1 'polypeptide(L)'
;MDKCANFVLDVPCYPQNVILCWPQLAAPQQPGVMDNTPSVSGSSAFSRQPRVRVSSPADVLAVVPHLLGFHPARSLVVMGIGRPRARVQLAFRYDLPDPPDAVHAADIAEHAAGVLRQRRLSTVIGVGYGPGALVTPVADALAGAVRQAGLRLHELMRVEDGRYWSYLCENPECCPADGVPFDVQANPAAAAMTVAGLVAYPDRAALASTLAPVTGAAARSMERATGRARERAAGLIAQASGPGGDRRERLLVDEGRRAVQEAIATYRAGGRPLADESMAWITVVLGHLAVRDDAWSRMDPGFRAAHLRLWTDVVRRATPAYLPAPASLLAFTAWQSGEGALANIAIDRALAADPGYSLAQLLRDIMDAGVPPSAARVPMTPEQVAASYDLADSGSAAAPGGRVRAARGRKAAARKQPSR
;
A
#
# COMPACT_ATOMS: atom_id res chain seq x y z
N MET A 1 -14.20 32.29 21.92
CA MET A 1 -14.09 31.00 22.61
C MET A 1 -14.81 30.01 21.71
N ASP A 2 -14.23 29.02 21.09
CA ASP A 2 -14.85 27.88 20.37
C ASP A 2 -14.29 27.51 18.97
N LYS A 3 -13.10 27.97 18.61
CA LYS A 3 -12.48 27.46 17.38
C LYS A 3 -11.62 26.19 17.59
N CYS A 4 -11.19 25.90 18.81
CA CYS A 4 -10.34 24.76 19.15
C CYS A 4 -11.11 23.52 19.65
N ALA A 5 -12.40 23.65 19.90
CA ALA A 5 -13.23 22.58 20.48
C ALA A 5 -14.45 22.33 19.61
N ASN A 6 -14.45 21.37 18.75
CA ASN A 6 -15.59 20.63 18.20
C ASN A 6 -15.25 19.99 16.86
N PHE A 7 -14.25 19.14 16.89
CA PHE A 7 -13.92 18.32 15.77
C PHE A 7 -14.03 16.85 16.19
N VAL A 8 -15.00 16.14 15.65
CA VAL A 8 -15.14 14.70 15.86
C VAL A 8 -14.78 13.99 14.56
N LEU A 9 -13.66 13.27 14.56
CA LEU A 9 -13.26 12.36 13.51
C LEU A 9 -13.61 10.93 13.90
N ASP A 10 -14.24 10.22 13.01
CA ASP A 10 -14.31 8.76 13.07
C ASP A 10 -13.07 8.20 12.40
N VAL A 11 -12.17 7.60 13.17
CA VAL A 11 -11.03 6.85 12.67
C VAL A 11 -11.42 5.37 12.67
N PRO A 12 -11.44 4.71 11.53
CA PRO A 12 -11.75 3.28 11.47
C PRO A 12 -10.59 2.47 12.06
N CYS A 13 -10.90 1.62 13.02
CA CYS A 13 -9.94 0.75 13.69
C CYS A 13 -9.64 -0.56 12.95
N TYR A 14 -9.96 -0.66 11.67
CA TYR A 14 -9.58 -1.79 10.84
C TYR A 14 -8.64 -1.32 9.74
N PRO A 15 -7.53 -2.02 9.45
CA PRO A 15 -6.57 -1.62 8.41
C PRO A 15 -7.19 -1.37 7.03
N GLN A 16 -8.42 -1.86 6.82
CA GLN A 16 -9.14 -1.75 5.54
C GLN A 16 -9.60 -0.34 5.17
N ASN A 17 -9.52 0.65 6.06
CA ASN A 17 -10.14 1.95 5.85
C ASN A 17 -9.19 3.14 6.04
N VAL A 18 -7.93 2.93 6.33
CA VAL A 18 -6.95 4.03 6.47
C VAL A 18 -6.47 4.53 5.11
N ILE A 19 -6.65 3.73 4.09
CA ILE A 19 -6.44 4.13 2.70
C ILE A 19 -7.75 3.85 1.97
N LEU A 20 -8.59 4.89 1.82
CA LEU A 20 -9.65 5.01 0.82
C LEU A 20 -10.92 4.16 0.97
N CYS A 21 -11.96 4.71 1.59
CA CYS A 21 -13.34 4.39 1.22
C CYS A 21 -13.82 5.34 0.11
N TRP A 22 -13.98 4.83 -1.10
CA TRP A 22 -14.74 5.47 -2.16
C TRP A 22 -16.23 5.11 -1.99
N PRO A 23 -17.17 6.05 -2.09
CA PRO A 23 -18.59 5.69 -2.27
C PRO A 23 -18.75 5.00 -3.62
N GLN A 24 -19.39 3.83 -3.63
CA GLN A 24 -19.84 3.21 -4.86
C GLN A 24 -20.67 4.23 -5.63
N LEU A 25 -20.23 4.62 -6.82
CA LEU A 25 -21.10 5.19 -7.83
C LEU A 25 -22.13 4.10 -8.16
N ALA A 26 -23.38 4.36 -7.82
CA ALA A 26 -24.50 3.51 -8.21
C ALA A 26 -24.44 3.32 -9.73
N ALA A 27 -24.30 2.09 -10.16
CA ALA A 27 -24.58 1.73 -11.54
C ALA A 27 -26.06 2.04 -11.84
N PRO A 28 -26.41 2.48 -13.06
CA PRO A 28 -27.78 2.71 -13.42
C PRO A 28 -28.57 1.40 -13.25
N GLN A 29 -29.67 1.50 -12.53
CA GLN A 29 -30.61 0.40 -12.33
C GLN A 29 -31.21 0.01 -13.68
N GLN A 30 -30.97 -1.22 -14.11
CA GLN A 30 -31.77 -1.87 -15.13
C GLN A 30 -33.07 -2.40 -14.49
N PRO A 31 -34.23 -2.29 -15.14
CA PRO A 31 -35.49 -2.71 -14.57
C PRO A 31 -35.65 -4.23 -14.64
N GLY A 32 -36.00 -4.81 -13.54
CA GLY A 32 -36.85 -5.96 -13.28
C GLY A 32 -36.57 -7.28 -13.97
N VAL A 33 -35.95 -8.20 -13.23
CA VAL A 33 -36.33 -9.63 -13.30
C VAL A 33 -36.64 -10.06 -11.86
N MET A 34 -37.87 -10.46 -11.62
CA MET A 34 -38.29 -11.11 -10.39
C MET A 34 -37.69 -12.52 -10.36
N ASP A 35 -36.83 -12.79 -9.40
CA ASP A 35 -36.45 -14.15 -9.07
C ASP A 35 -36.80 -14.46 -7.63
N ASN A 36 -37.66 -15.45 -7.51
CA ASN A 36 -38.29 -15.91 -6.28
C ASN A 36 -37.41 -17.05 -5.73
N THR A 37 -36.49 -16.75 -4.82
CA THR A 37 -35.76 -17.78 -4.09
C THR A 37 -35.92 -17.57 -2.58
N PRO A 38 -36.15 -18.64 -1.78
CA PRO A 38 -36.52 -18.53 -0.39
C PRO A 38 -35.34 -18.04 0.46
N SER A 39 -35.64 -17.04 1.30
CA SER A 39 -34.73 -16.46 2.27
C SER A 39 -34.35 -17.49 3.33
N VAL A 40 -33.10 -17.93 3.31
CA VAL A 40 -32.46 -18.52 4.48
C VAL A 40 -31.99 -17.37 5.35
N SER A 41 -32.68 -17.14 6.45
CA SER A 41 -32.31 -16.16 7.50
C SER A 41 -31.09 -16.68 8.25
N GLY A 42 -29.92 -16.45 7.70
CA GLY A 42 -28.65 -16.47 8.42
C GLY A 42 -28.41 -15.08 8.98
N SER A 43 -28.57 -14.89 10.29
CA SER A 43 -28.20 -13.67 10.99
C SER A 43 -26.67 -13.46 10.87
N SER A 44 -26.22 -12.78 9.82
CA SER A 44 -24.89 -12.23 9.76
C SER A 44 -24.84 -11.10 10.79
N ALA A 45 -24.27 -11.40 11.96
CA ALA A 45 -23.79 -10.39 12.86
C ALA A 45 -22.76 -9.57 12.09
N PHE A 46 -23.18 -8.47 11.47
CA PHE A 46 -22.29 -7.44 10.96
C PHE A 46 -21.51 -6.93 12.17
N SER A 47 -20.31 -7.46 12.37
CA SER A 47 -19.36 -6.99 13.35
C SER A 47 -19.17 -5.50 13.08
N ARG A 48 -19.72 -4.64 13.95
CA ARG A 48 -19.51 -3.20 13.90
C ARG A 48 -18.01 -2.98 14.00
N GLN A 49 -17.40 -2.55 12.92
CA GLN A 49 -15.99 -2.21 12.92
C GLN A 49 -15.73 -1.23 14.06
N PRO A 50 -14.77 -1.51 14.95
CA PRO A 50 -14.43 -0.60 16.03
C PRO A 50 -14.01 0.74 15.41
N ARG A 51 -14.39 1.83 16.04
CA ARG A 51 -14.12 3.20 15.58
C ARG A 51 -13.54 3.99 16.73
N VAL A 52 -12.48 4.69 16.47
CA VAL A 52 -11.92 5.64 17.42
C VAL A 52 -12.41 7.02 17.08
N ARG A 53 -12.97 7.70 18.06
CA ARG A 53 -13.40 9.08 18.01
C ARG A 53 -12.23 9.97 18.35
N VAL A 54 -11.94 10.92 17.50
CA VAL A 54 -10.88 11.92 17.65
C VAL A 54 -11.56 13.27 17.78
N SER A 55 -11.35 13.95 18.88
CA SER A 55 -12.06 15.18 19.23
C SER A 55 -11.13 16.36 19.56
N SER A 56 -9.83 16.12 19.65
CA SER A 56 -8.83 17.13 19.99
C SER A 56 -7.58 17.00 19.11
N PRO A 57 -6.74 18.05 19.02
CA PRO A 57 -5.42 17.94 18.40
C PRO A 57 -4.56 16.81 18.98
N ALA A 58 -4.56 16.63 20.31
CA ALA A 58 -3.83 15.56 20.98
C ALA A 58 -4.31 14.17 20.55
N ASP A 59 -5.63 13.99 20.33
CA ASP A 59 -6.15 12.72 19.81
C ASP A 59 -5.68 12.45 18.37
N VAL A 60 -5.64 13.50 17.52
CA VAL A 60 -5.07 13.38 16.17
C VAL A 60 -3.64 12.88 16.24
N LEU A 61 -2.82 13.51 17.09
CA LEU A 61 -1.40 13.16 17.26
C LEU A 61 -1.24 11.72 17.81
N ALA A 62 -2.14 11.30 18.67
CA ALA A 62 -2.13 9.96 19.25
C ALA A 62 -2.49 8.85 18.26
N VAL A 63 -3.36 9.12 17.27
CA VAL A 63 -3.76 8.10 16.28
C VAL A 63 -2.85 8.04 15.07
N VAL A 64 -2.12 9.11 14.73
CA VAL A 64 -1.25 9.13 13.55
C VAL A 64 -0.22 8.00 13.52
N PRO A 65 0.51 7.66 14.60
CA PRO A 65 1.44 6.53 14.60
C PRO A 65 0.76 5.21 14.24
N HIS A 66 -0.44 4.97 14.74
CA HIS A 66 -1.20 3.74 14.45
C HIS A 66 -1.72 3.70 13.01
N LEU A 67 -2.06 4.86 12.43
CA LEU A 67 -2.43 4.96 11.02
C LEU A 67 -1.26 4.67 10.08
N LEU A 68 -0.06 5.09 10.46
CA LEU A 68 1.16 4.85 9.70
C LEU A 68 1.80 3.49 10.00
N GLY A 69 1.46 2.87 11.13
CA GLY A 69 2.13 1.67 11.63
C GLY A 69 3.47 1.93 12.34
N PHE A 70 3.91 3.19 12.46
CA PHE A 70 5.12 3.59 13.18
C PHE A 70 5.08 5.05 13.62
N HIS A 71 5.90 5.42 14.61
CA HIS A 71 6.04 6.81 15.04
C HIS A 71 6.82 7.62 13.98
N PRO A 72 6.20 8.64 13.38
CA PRO A 72 6.87 9.46 12.36
C PRO A 72 7.88 10.40 13.00
N ALA A 73 9.00 10.61 12.31
CA ALA A 73 10.03 11.60 12.63
C ALA A 73 10.47 12.31 11.35
N ARG A 74 10.87 13.58 11.44
CA ARG A 74 11.36 14.39 10.31
C ARG A 74 10.48 14.25 9.06
N SER A 75 9.17 14.40 9.25
CA SER A 75 8.20 14.12 8.19
C SER A 75 6.95 14.98 8.30
N LEU A 76 6.31 15.21 7.16
CA LEU A 76 4.97 15.76 7.06
C LEU A 76 3.97 14.62 6.85
N VAL A 77 2.94 14.54 7.69
CA VAL A 77 1.79 13.67 7.52
C VAL A 77 0.60 14.50 7.07
N VAL A 78 -0.02 14.13 5.97
CA VAL A 78 -1.21 14.80 5.45
C VAL A 78 -2.38 13.82 5.45
N MET A 79 -3.48 14.23 6.06
CA MET A 79 -4.70 13.44 6.16
C MET A 79 -5.84 14.13 5.43
N GLY A 80 -6.46 13.40 4.52
CA GLY A 80 -7.66 13.81 3.81
C GLY A 80 -8.91 13.26 4.47
N ILE A 81 -9.86 14.16 4.73
CA ILE A 81 -11.10 13.86 5.41
C ILE A 81 -12.27 14.00 4.42
N GLY A 82 -13.11 12.96 4.37
CA GLY A 82 -14.25 12.90 3.47
C GLY A 82 -15.58 12.70 4.17
N ARG A 83 -16.66 12.89 3.41
CA ARG A 83 -18.04 12.61 3.83
C ARG A 83 -18.43 11.16 3.51
N PRO A 84 -19.46 10.57 4.17
CA PRO A 84 -20.18 11.10 5.34
C PRO A 84 -19.38 10.89 6.64
N ARG A 85 -19.66 11.66 7.68
CA ARG A 85 -19.17 11.53 9.06
C ARG A 85 -17.69 11.90 9.30
N ALA A 86 -17.14 12.83 8.53
CA ALA A 86 -15.78 13.35 8.75
C ALA A 86 -14.75 12.24 9.03
N ARG A 87 -14.58 11.31 8.10
CA ARG A 87 -13.64 10.19 8.23
C ARG A 87 -12.30 10.51 7.59
N VAL A 88 -11.22 10.09 8.23
CA VAL A 88 -9.92 9.98 7.55
C VAL A 88 -10.06 8.94 6.45
N GLN A 89 -9.94 9.37 5.20
CA GLN A 89 -10.04 8.51 4.03
C GLN A 89 -8.70 8.27 3.36
N LEU A 90 -7.73 9.14 3.65
CA LEU A 90 -6.40 9.08 3.10
C LEU A 90 -5.42 9.67 4.10
N ALA A 91 -4.31 9.01 4.30
CA ALA A 91 -3.16 9.53 5.03
C ALA A 91 -1.90 9.17 4.26
N PHE A 92 -1.04 10.15 4.03
CA PHE A 92 0.27 9.94 3.43
C PHE A 92 1.33 10.72 4.18
N ARG A 93 2.55 10.24 4.06
CA ARG A 93 3.70 10.79 4.73
C ARG A 93 4.78 11.12 3.72
N TYR A 94 5.37 12.27 3.89
CA TYR A 94 6.55 12.74 3.16
C TYR A 94 7.72 12.90 4.12
N ASP A 95 8.92 12.54 3.69
CA ASP A 95 10.14 12.95 4.38
C ASP A 95 10.33 14.46 4.20
N LEU A 96 10.76 15.15 5.27
CA LEU A 96 11.08 16.56 5.17
C LEU A 96 12.46 16.72 4.53
N PRO A 97 12.64 17.68 3.60
CA PRO A 97 13.96 17.97 3.05
C PRO A 97 14.89 18.52 4.16
N ASP A 98 16.09 17.96 4.24
CA ASP A 98 17.13 18.38 5.17
C ASP A 98 18.47 18.43 4.44
N PRO A 99 19.04 19.62 4.20
CA PRO A 99 18.55 20.93 4.66
C PRO A 99 17.20 21.35 4.03
N PRO A 100 16.49 22.34 4.63
CA PRO A 100 15.24 22.85 4.06
C PRO A 100 15.40 23.31 2.62
N ASP A 101 14.50 22.87 1.74
CA ASP A 101 14.47 23.20 0.32
C ASP A 101 13.05 23.65 -0.07
N ALA A 102 12.94 24.89 -0.52
CA ALA A 102 11.67 25.50 -0.88
C ALA A 102 11.03 24.86 -2.13
N VAL A 103 11.83 24.40 -3.09
CA VAL A 103 11.32 23.73 -4.30
C VAL A 103 10.73 22.38 -3.91
N HIS A 104 11.48 21.57 -3.16
CA HIS A 104 11.00 20.29 -2.66
C HIS A 104 9.78 20.45 -1.75
N ALA A 105 9.74 21.49 -0.90
CA ALA A 105 8.57 21.77 -0.07
C ALA A 105 7.33 22.09 -0.92
N ALA A 106 7.48 22.85 -2.01
CA ALA A 106 6.40 23.14 -2.94
C ALA A 106 5.93 21.86 -3.67
N ASP A 107 6.84 21.02 -4.15
CA ASP A 107 6.51 19.74 -4.81
C ASP A 107 5.69 18.82 -3.89
N ILE A 108 6.10 18.68 -2.63
CA ILE A 108 5.35 17.91 -1.61
C ILE A 108 3.94 18.49 -1.45
N ALA A 109 3.81 19.80 -1.32
CA ALA A 109 2.55 20.48 -1.07
C ALA A 109 1.60 20.36 -2.28
N GLU A 110 2.10 20.56 -3.49
CA GLU A 110 1.34 20.44 -4.75
C GLU A 110 0.88 18.99 -4.98
N HIS A 111 1.76 18.03 -4.78
CA HIS A 111 1.42 16.62 -4.89
C HIS A 111 0.31 16.25 -3.89
N ALA A 112 0.46 16.62 -2.62
CA ALA A 112 -0.53 16.36 -1.58
C ALA A 112 -1.90 16.97 -1.93
N ALA A 113 -1.95 18.25 -2.29
CA ALA A 113 -3.17 18.95 -2.66
C ALA A 113 -3.79 18.37 -3.94
N GLY A 114 -2.97 17.99 -4.91
CA GLY A 114 -3.38 17.34 -6.16
C GLY A 114 -4.09 16.03 -5.94
N VAL A 115 -3.51 15.13 -5.14
CA VAL A 115 -4.09 13.84 -4.77
C VAL A 115 -5.41 14.04 -4.02
N LEU A 116 -5.44 14.91 -3.01
CA LEU A 116 -6.66 15.19 -2.23
C LEU A 116 -7.81 15.69 -3.12
N ARG A 117 -7.52 16.59 -4.06
CA ARG A 117 -8.49 17.11 -5.03
C ARG A 117 -9.00 16.01 -5.97
N GLN A 118 -8.11 15.19 -6.54
CA GLN A 118 -8.49 14.05 -7.39
C GLN A 118 -9.39 13.07 -6.64
N ARG A 119 -9.17 12.88 -5.34
CA ARG A 119 -9.99 12.02 -4.47
C ARG A 119 -11.24 12.70 -3.94
N ARG A 120 -11.53 13.95 -4.37
CA ARG A 120 -12.69 14.73 -3.92
C ARG A 120 -12.78 14.88 -2.40
N LEU A 121 -11.63 14.91 -1.73
CA LEU A 121 -11.53 15.17 -0.30
C LEU A 121 -11.51 16.69 -0.09
N SER A 122 -12.39 17.18 0.75
CA SER A 122 -12.58 18.62 0.91
C SER A 122 -11.90 19.22 2.15
N THR A 123 -11.48 18.38 3.08
CA THR A 123 -10.91 18.81 4.37
C THR A 123 -9.56 18.13 4.60
N VAL A 124 -8.60 18.88 5.07
CA VAL A 124 -7.20 18.48 5.24
C VAL A 124 -6.75 18.74 6.66
N ILE A 125 -6.01 17.80 7.24
CA ILE A 125 -5.20 17.97 8.43
C ILE A 125 -3.75 17.68 8.07
N GLY A 126 -2.84 18.58 8.46
CA GLY A 126 -1.40 18.41 8.33
C GLY A 126 -0.72 18.28 9.69
N VAL A 127 0.25 17.38 9.81
CA VAL A 127 1.08 17.25 11.01
C VAL A 127 2.54 17.09 10.59
N GLY A 128 3.37 18.08 10.92
CA GLY A 128 4.81 18.04 10.72
C GLY A 128 5.53 17.57 11.99
N TYR A 129 6.40 16.59 11.85
CA TYR A 129 7.21 16.02 12.94
C TYR A 129 8.66 16.47 12.80
N GLY A 130 9.13 17.27 13.75
CA GLY A 130 10.50 17.76 13.80
C GLY A 130 10.62 19.25 14.14
N PRO A 131 11.87 19.77 14.10
CA PRO A 131 12.15 21.16 14.43
C PRO A 131 11.44 22.14 13.50
N GLY A 132 11.07 23.31 14.07
CA GLY A 132 10.37 24.35 13.32
C GLY A 132 11.08 24.77 12.03
N ALA A 133 12.40 24.82 12.05
CA ALA A 133 13.20 25.13 10.86
C ALA A 133 12.98 24.17 9.67
N LEU A 134 12.69 22.90 9.93
CA LEU A 134 12.38 21.90 8.90
C LEU A 134 10.90 21.87 8.54
N VAL A 135 10.02 21.98 9.55
CA VAL A 135 8.57 21.78 9.36
C VAL A 135 7.91 23.01 8.77
N THR A 136 8.25 24.22 9.24
CA THR A 136 7.53 25.45 8.88
C THR A 136 7.53 25.73 7.37
N PRO A 137 8.65 25.60 6.63
CA PRO A 137 8.63 25.85 5.19
C PRO A 137 7.67 24.92 4.42
N VAL A 138 7.60 23.66 4.82
CA VAL A 138 6.70 22.68 4.16
C VAL A 138 5.25 22.87 4.61
N ALA A 139 5.03 23.27 5.86
CA ALA A 139 3.70 23.61 6.38
C ALA A 139 3.11 24.83 5.67
N ASP A 140 3.91 25.89 5.46
CA ASP A 140 3.49 27.09 4.72
C ASP A 140 3.17 26.78 3.27
N ALA A 141 4.00 25.97 2.60
CA ALA A 141 3.77 25.50 1.25
C ALA A 141 2.45 24.70 1.17
N LEU A 142 2.22 23.76 2.11
CA LEU A 142 0.99 22.97 2.18
C LEU A 142 -0.24 23.86 2.37
N ALA A 143 -0.18 24.84 3.29
CA ALA A 143 -1.29 25.77 3.53
C ALA A 143 -1.62 26.58 2.26
N GLY A 144 -0.60 27.00 1.50
CA GLY A 144 -0.73 27.68 0.21
C GLY A 144 -1.41 26.78 -0.84
N ALA A 145 -0.88 25.58 -1.06
CA ALA A 145 -1.38 24.63 -2.05
C ALA A 145 -2.81 24.16 -1.76
N VAL A 146 -3.14 23.87 -0.49
CA VAL A 146 -4.50 23.51 -0.04
C VAL A 146 -5.49 24.63 -0.34
N ARG A 147 -5.13 25.88 -0.08
CA ARG A 147 -5.97 27.05 -0.38
C ARG A 147 -6.17 27.25 -1.88
N GLN A 148 -5.10 27.15 -2.66
CA GLN A 148 -5.16 27.25 -4.14
C GLN A 148 -6.00 26.14 -4.76
N ALA A 149 -5.96 24.94 -4.18
CA ALA A 149 -6.79 23.82 -4.61
C ALA A 149 -8.26 23.92 -4.21
N GLY A 150 -8.67 24.97 -3.46
CA GLY A 150 -10.03 25.15 -2.96
C GLY A 150 -10.42 24.16 -1.85
N LEU A 151 -9.42 23.60 -1.17
CA LEU A 151 -9.62 22.67 -0.06
C LEU A 151 -9.62 23.44 1.28
N ARG A 152 -10.27 22.85 2.30
CA ARG A 152 -10.31 23.43 3.64
C ARG A 152 -9.20 22.84 4.51
N LEU A 153 -8.22 23.61 4.87
CA LEU A 153 -7.27 23.27 5.92
C LEU A 153 -7.98 23.36 7.27
N HIS A 154 -8.15 22.23 7.95
CA HIS A 154 -8.86 22.16 9.21
C HIS A 154 -7.91 22.36 10.40
N GLU A 155 -6.74 21.72 10.32
CA GLU A 155 -5.68 21.84 11.30
C GLU A 155 -4.32 21.65 10.62
N LEU A 156 -3.32 22.38 11.12
CA LEU A 156 -1.93 22.22 10.71
C LEU A 156 -1.04 22.37 11.94
N MET A 157 -0.37 21.29 12.28
CA MET A 157 0.40 21.21 13.52
C MET A 157 1.87 20.88 13.26
N ARG A 158 2.70 21.35 14.17
CA ARG A 158 4.08 20.90 14.34
C ARG A 158 4.20 20.13 15.63
N VAL A 159 4.98 19.06 15.61
CA VAL A 159 5.26 18.19 16.76
C VAL A 159 6.77 18.06 16.97
N GLU A 160 7.23 18.32 18.16
CA GLU A 160 8.63 18.22 18.58
C GLU A 160 8.70 17.99 20.09
N ASP A 161 9.51 17.05 20.54
CA ASP A 161 9.85 16.79 21.94
C ASP A 161 8.64 16.72 22.91
N GLY A 162 7.59 15.99 22.51
CA GLY A 162 6.38 15.80 23.32
C GLY A 162 5.49 17.05 23.42
N ARG A 163 5.70 18.02 22.56
CA ARG A 163 4.90 19.24 22.45
C ARG A 163 4.38 19.42 21.04
N TYR A 164 3.26 20.11 20.90
CA TYR A 164 2.74 20.52 19.59
C TYR A 164 2.39 22.00 19.55
N TRP A 165 2.44 22.55 18.35
CA TRP A 165 2.04 23.92 18.01
C TRP A 165 1.05 23.85 16.86
N SER A 166 -0.05 24.59 16.96
CA SER A 166 -0.94 24.83 15.83
C SER A 166 -0.48 26.04 15.03
N TYR A 167 -0.39 25.91 13.71
CA TYR A 167 -0.15 27.03 12.81
C TYR A 167 -1.41 27.87 12.52
N LEU A 168 -2.59 27.39 12.95
CA LEU A 168 -3.87 28.02 12.66
C LEU A 168 -4.49 28.71 13.88
N CYS A 169 -3.98 28.45 15.08
CA CYS A 169 -4.46 29.01 16.33
C CYS A 169 -3.54 30.14 16.82
N GLU A 170 -4.07 31.35 16.91
CA GLU A 170 -3.33 32.53 17.38
C GLU A 170 -3.60 32.85 18.86
N ASN A 171 -4.46 32.08 19.54
CA ASN A 171 -4.81 32.31 20.95
C ASN A 171 -3.71 31.74 21.88
N PRO A 172 -2.97 32.57 22.61
CA PRO A 172 -1.89 32.13 23.50
C PRO A 172 -2.36 31.33 24.72
N GLU A 173 -3.62 31.45 25.13
CA GLU A 173 -4.20 30.63 26.20
C GLU A 173 -4.42 29.16 25.77
N CYS A 174 -4.67 28.95 24.49
CA CYS A 174 -4.91 27.64 23.89
C CYS A 174 -3.64 27.07 23.26
N CYS A 175 -2.84 27.93 22.61
CA CYS A 175 -1.64 27.58 21.86
C CYS A 175 -0.46 28.45 22.32
N PRO A 176 0.11 28.17 23.50
CA PRO A 176 1.22 28.97 24.04
C PRO A 176 2.47 28.87 23.15
N ALA A 177 3.32 29.92 23.24
CA ALA A 177 4.52 30.02 22.41
C ALA A 177 5.50 28.84 22.61
N ASP A 178 5.55 28.30 23.82
CA ASP A 178 6.37 27.14 24.17
C ASP A 178 5.71 25.79 23.79
N GLY A 179 4.53 25.82 23.17
CA GLY A 179 3.78 24.65 22.70
C GLY A 179 2.96 23.96 23.79
N VAL A 180 1.99 23.17 23.37
CA VAL A 180 1.10 22.37 24.23
C VAL A 180 1.71 21.00 24.48
N PRO A 181 1.94 20.60 25.75
CA PRO A 181 2.44 19.26 26.04
C PRO A 181 1.38 18.20 25.73
N PHE A 182 1.80 17.05 25.21
CA PHE A 182 0.93 15.91 25.01
C PHE A 182 1.69 14.61 25.25
N ASP A 183 0.95 13.58 25.67
CA ASP A 183 1.46 12.22 25.86
C ASP A 183 0.63 11.25 25.01
N VAL A 184 1.27 10.66 24.01
CA VAL A 184 0.63 9.66 23.13
C VAL A 184 0.23 8.42 23.91
N GLN A 185 1.05 7.99 24.90
CA GLN A 185 0.83 6.75 25.63
C GLN A 185 -0.33 6.87 26.64
N ALA A 186 -0.52 8.05 27.19
CA ALA A 186 -1.62 8.33 28.10
C ALA A 186 -2.94 8.65 27.36
N ASN A 187 -2.93 8.79 26.04
CA ASN A 187 -4.12 9.19 25.28
C ASN A 187 -5.08 8.02 25.03
N PRO A 188 -6.38 8.15 25.41
CA PRO A 188 -7.36 7.09 25.21
C PRO A 188 -7.57 6.67 23.75
N ALA A 189 -7.36 7.58 22.78
CA ALA A 189 -7.48 7.25 21.36
C ALA A 189 -6.36 6.29 20.91
N ALA A 190 -5.11 6.47 21.38
CA ALA A 190 -4.02 5.55 21.11
C ALA A 190 -4.30 4.16 21.72
N ALA A 191 -4.78 4.13 22.97
CA ALA A 191 -5.16 2.87 23.63
C ALA A 191 -6.26 2.14 22.84
N ALA A 192 -7.28 2.86 22.37
CA ALA A 192 -8.34 2.30 21.56
C ALA A 192 -7.84 1.75 20.21
N MET A 193 -6.87 2.41 19.55
CA MET A 193 -6.22 1.90 18.34
C MET A 193 -5.47 0.60 18.60
N THR A 194 -4.73 0.53 19.73
CA THR A 194 -4.01 -0.69 20.15
C THR A 194 -4.97 -1.85 20.44
N VAL A 195 -6.06 -1.61 21.16
CA VAL A 195 -7.11 -2.61 21.41
C VAL A 195 -7.75 -3.11 20.12
N ALA A 196 -7.85 -2.24 19.12
CA ALA A 196 -8.32 -2.60 17.78
C ALA A 196 -7.30 -3.40 16.96
N GLY A 197 -6.13 -3.70 17.51
CA GLY A 197 -5.08 -4.49 16.87
C GLY A 197 -4.13 -3.69 15.97
N LEU A 198 -4.18 -2.35 15.99
CA LEU A 198 -3.28 -1.50 15.24
C LEU A 198 -2.01 -1.24 16.07
N VAL A 199 -0.88 -1.75 15.58
CA VAL A 199 0.43 -1.61 16.23
C VAL A 199 1.17 -0.44 15.60
N ALA A 200 1.76 0.43 16.44
CA ALA A 200 2.70 1.45 16.00
C ALA A 200 4.12 1.03 16.43
N TYR A 201 5.00 0.79 15.48
CA TYR A 201 6.42 0.53 15.74
C TYR A 201 7.14 1.82 16.16
N PRO A 202 8.27 1.72 16.90
CA PRO A 202 9.02 2.89 17.34
C PRO A 202 9.40 3.86 16.20
N ASP A 203 9.74 3.31 15.04
CA ASP A 203 10.08 4.06 13.84
C ASP A 203 9.89 3.21 12.58
N ARG A 204 10.12 3.81 11.40
CA ARG A 204 10.03 3.14 10.10
C ARG A 204 11.06 2.01 9.95
N ALA A 205 12.24 2.15 10.56
CA ALA A 205 13.28 1.13 10.51
C ALA A 205 12.88 -0.11 11.31
N ALA A 206 12.25 0.06 12.48
CA ALA A 206 11.69 -1.03 13.26
C ALA A 206 10.60 -1.78 12.49
N LEU A 207 9.70 -1.07 11.81
CA LEU A 207 8.73 -1.70 10.91
C LEU A 207 9.42 -2.43 9.76
N ALA A 208 10.41 -1.81 9.10
CA ALA A 208 11.16 -2.45 8.01
C ALA A 208 11.92 -3.70 8.48
N SER A 209 12.39 -3.74 9.73
CA SER A 209 13.08 -4.90 10.31
C SER A 209 12.19 -6.14 10.40
N THR A 210 10.87 -5.99 10.41
CA THR A 210 9.91 -7.13 10.36
C THR A 210 10.06 -7.92 9.07
N LEU A 211 10.53 -7.29 8.01
CA LEU A 211 10.84 -7.90 6.72
C LEU A 211 12.32 -8.27 6.55
N ALA A 212 13.16 -8.08 7.58
CA ALA A 212 14.59 -8.35 7.47
C ALA A 212 14.84 -9.79 7.00
N PRO A 213 15.82 -10.01 6.09
CA PRO A 213 16.19 -11.33 5.64
C PRO A 213 16.63 -12.21 6.79
N VAL A 214 16.36 -13.49 6.70
CA VAL A 214 16.97 -14.48 7.62
C VAL A 214 18.49 -14.46 7.47
N THR A 215 19.20 -14.71 8.54
CA THR A 215 20.67 -14.65 8.58
C THR A 215 21.29 -15.96 9.10
N GLY A 216 22.61 -16.08 9.04
CA GLY A 216 23.35 -17.19 9.64
C GLY A 216 22.99 -18.55 9.04
N ALA A 217 22.68 -19.53 9.87
CA ALA A 217 22.39 -20.91 9.46
C ALA A 217 21.10 -20.98 8.60
N ALA A 218 20.08 -20.19 8.91
CA ALA A 218 18.82 -20.15 8.16
C ALA A 218 19.04 -19.62 6.74
N ALA A 219 19.84 -18.57 6.56
CA ALA A 219 20.19 -18.05 5.24
C ALA A 219 20.92 -19.10 4.39
N ARG A 220 21.94 -19.76 4.97
CA ARG A 220 22.67 -20.84 4.27
C ARG A 220 21.78 -22.04 3.92
N SER A 221 20.80 -22.36 4.77
CA SER A 221 19.81 -23.40 4.48
C SER A 221 18.95 -23.02 3.29
N MET A 222 18.43 -21.78 3.25
CA MET A 222 17.63 -21.26 2.14
C MET A 222 18.42 -21.16 0.84
N GLU A 223 19.69 -20.78 0.86
CA GLU A 223 20.55 -20.76 -0.33
C GLU A 223 20.69 -22.17 -0.95
N ARG A 224 20.97 -23.17 -0.12
CA ARG A 224 21.04 -24.56 -0.60
C ARG A 224 19.70 -25.07 -1.14
N ALA A 225 18.60 -24.78 -0.44
CA ALA A 225 17.26 -25.13 -0.88
C ALA A 225 16.90 -24.43 -2.20
N THR A 226 17.27 -23.14 -2.34
CA THR A 226 17.08 -22.40 -3.59
C THR A 226 17.90 -22.97 -4.75
N GLY A 227 19.13 -23.44 -4.48
CA GLY A 227 19.95 -24.16 -5.47
C GLY A 227 19.22 -25.41 -5.98
N ARG A 228 18.75 -26.27 -5.07
CA ARG A 228 17.97 -27.47 -5.45
C ARG A 228 16.66 -27.13 -6.19
N ALA A 229 15.96 -26.09 -5.78
CA ALA A 229 14.74 -25.64 -6.44
C ALA A 229 15.02 -25.16 -7.87
N ARG A 230 16.12 -24.46 -8.11
CA ARG A 230 16.57 -24.07 -9.47
C ARG A 230 16.91 -25.29 -10.32
N GLU A 231 17.65 -26.24 -9.78
CA GLU A 231 18.00 -27.50 -10.47
C GLU A 231 16.73 -28.28 -10.84
N ARG A 232 15.76 -28.36 -9.93
CA ARG A 232 14.44 -28.97 -10.18
C ARG A 232 13.71 -28.24 -11.32
N ALA A 233 13.63 -26.91 -11.28
CA ALA A 233 12.98 -26.12 -12.33
C ALA A 233 13.66 -26.32 -13.70
N ALA A 234 15.00 -26.26 -13.72
CA ALA A 234 15.79 -26.53 -14.94
C ALA A 234 15.57 -27.96 -15.46
N GLY A 235 15.47 -28.97 -14.56
CA GLY A 235 15.17 -30.35 -14.89
C GLY A 235 13.79 -30.52 -15.54
N LEU A 236 12.76 -29.87 -15.00
CA LEU A 236 11.41 -29.87 -15.61
C LEU A 236 11.42 -29.24 -17.00
N ILE A 237 12.16 -28.17 -17.18
CA ILE A 237 12.36 -27.54 -18.49
C ILE A 237 13.17 -28.42 -19.44
N ALA A 238 14.21 -29.12 -19.01
CA ALA A 238 15.09 -29.95 -19.86
C ALA A 238 14.45 -31.29 -20.26
N GLN A 239 13.76 -31.99 -19.34
CA GLN A 239 13.13 -33.29 -19.59
C GLN A 239 12.09 -33.25 -20.70
N ALA A 240 11.61 -32.12 -21.00
CA ALA A 240 10.66 -31.91 -22.06
C ALA A 240 11.31 -31.54 -23.41
N SER A 241 12.61 -31.86 -23.69
CA SER A 241 13.36 -31.61 -24.92
C SER A 241 12.90 -32.46 -26.12
N GLY A 242 11.70 -32.12 -26.66
CA GLY A 242 11.12 -32.70 -27.89
C GLY A 242 10.35 -31.59 -28.64
N PRO A 243 9.76 -31.80 -29.81
CA PRO A 243 8.92 -30.84 -30.48
C PRO A 243 7.65 -30.58 -29.65
N GLY A 244 7.69 -29.56 -28.79
CA GLY A 244 6.61 -29.25 -27.82
C GLY A 244 7.11 -28.40 -26.64
N GLY A 245 7.86 -27.32 -26.92
CA GLY A 245 8.35 -26.36 -25.92
C GLY A 245 7.28 -25.90 -24.93
N ASP A 246 6.06 -25.70 -25.40
CA ASP A 246 4.89 -25.33 -24.63
C ASP A 246 4.50 -26.30 -23.49
N ARG A 247 4.77 -27.61 -23.65
CA ARG A 247 4.39 -28.59 -22.65
C ARG A 247 5.24 -28.55 -21.38
N ARG A 248 6.44 -28.00 -21.45
CA ARG A 248 7.45 -27.99 -20.38
C ARG A 248 7.22 -26.83 -19.43
N GLU A 249 7.00 -25.69 -20.04
CA GLU A 249 6.62 -24.49 -19.33
C GLU A 249 5.32 -24.74 -18.57
N ARG A 250 4.36 -25.44 -19.18
CA ARG A 250 3.12 -25.86 -18.51
C ARG A 250 3.35 -26.75 -17.29
N LEU A 251 4.25 -27.73 -17.34
CA LEU A 251 4.55 -28.56 -16.17
C LEU A 251 5.13 -27.76 -15.00
N LEU A 252 6.06 -26.84 -15.29
CA LEU A 252 6.64 -25.95 -14.28
C LEU A 252 5.56 -25.03 -13.69
N VAL A 253 4.71 -24.45 -14.54
CA VAL A 253 3.62 -23.57 -14.13
C VAL A 253 2.60 -24.32 -13.27
N ASP A 254 2.19 -25.53 -13.68
CA ASP A 254 1.22 -26.33 -12.94
C ASP A 254 1.75 -26.79 -11.58
N GLU A 255 3.02 -27.19 -11.49
CA GLU A 255 3.65 -27.51 -10.22
C GLU A 255 3.82 -26.25 -9.35
N GLY A 256 4.17 -25.13 -9.96
CA GLY A 256 4.29 -23.86 -9.26
C GLY A 256 2.95 -23.39 -8.70
N ARG A 257 1.89 -23.41 -9.49
CA ARG A 257 0.53 -23.07 -9.06
C ARG A 257 0.07 -23.95 -7.90
N ARG A 258 0.27 -25.28 -8.00
CA ARG A 258 -0.07 -26.20 -6.91
C ARG A 258 0.68 -25.87 -5.62
N ALA A 259 1.98 -25.66 -5.69
CA ALA A 259 2.79 -25.31 -4.52
C ALA A 259 2.31 -24.01 -3.84
N VAL A 260 1.97 -22.98 -4.62
CA VAL A 260 1.42 -21.72 -4.10
C VAL A 260 0.04 -21.94 -3.46
N GLN A 261 -0.84 -22.75 -4.08
CA GLN A 261 -2.16 -23.05 -3.54
C GLN A 261 -2.08 -23.82 -2.21
N GLU A 262 -1.21 -24.81 -2.11
CA GLU A 262 -0.94 -25.56 -0.88
C GLU A 262 -0.39 -24.66 0.22
N ALA A 263 0.51 -23.74 -0.13
CA ALA A 263 1.02 -22.74 0.81
C ALA A 263 -0.08 -21.84 1.34
N ILE A 264 -0.89 -21.26 0.45
CA ILE A 264 -2.04 -20.42 0.83
C ILE A 264 -2.99 -21.21 1.75
N ALA A 265 -3.34 -22.44 1.38
CA ALA A 265 -4.23 -23.30 2.19
C ALA A 265 -3.64 -23.56 3.59
N THR A 266 -2.34 -23.85 3.68
CA THR A 266 -1.63 -24.09 4.95
C THR A 266 -1.71 -22.87 5.86
N TYR A 267 -1.43 -21.67 5.34
CA TYR A 267 -1.47 -20.44 6.15
C TYR A 267 -2.90 -20.03 6.51
N ARG A 268 -3.89 -20.31 5.64
CA ARG A 268 -5.32 -20.08 5.96
C ARG A 268 -5.80 -20.98 7.08
N ALA A 269 -5.33 -22.22 7.13
CA ALA A 269 -5.64 -23.17 8.22
C ALA A 269 -4.88 -22.87 9.53
N GLY A 270 -4.05 -21.82 9.60
CA GLY A 270 -3.22 -21.53 10.77
C GLY A 270 -2.04 -22.49 10.95
N GLY A 271 -1.62 -23.16 9.87
CA GLY A 271 -0.50 -24.10 9.86
C GLY A 271 0.85 -23.48 10.22
N ARG A 272 1.84 -24.35 10.48
CA ARG A 272 3.21 -23.93 10.72
C ARG A 272 3.85 -23.34 9.47
N PRO A 273 4.87 -22.47 9.61
CA PRO A 273 5.66 -22.01 8.48
C PRO A 273 6.19 -23.17 7.64
N LEU A 274 6.24 -22.99 6.33
CA LEU A 274 6.72 -24.00 5.40
C LEU A 274 8.20 -24.32 5.63
N ALA A 275 8.59 -25.57 5.33
CA ALA A 275 9.99 -25.97 5.29
C ALA A 275 10.78 -25.22 4.21
N ASP A 276 12.09 -25.12 4.35
CA ASP A 276 12.96 -24.34 3.46
C ASP A 276 12.86 -24.83 2.01
N GLU A 277 12.69 -26.12 1.76
CA GLU A 277 12.52 -26.68 0.42
C GLU A 277 11.24 -26.18 -0.27
N SER A 278 10.11 -26.22 0.44
CA SER A 278 8.84 -25.72 -0.10
C SER A 278 8.88 -24.20 -0.28
N MET A 279 9.51 -23.49 0.66
CA MET A 279 9.68 -22.05 0.58
C MET A 279 10.56 -21.65 -0.60
N ALA A 280 11.69 -22.33 -0.80
CA ALA A 280 12.59 -22.11 -1.92
C ALA A 280 11.91 -22.41 -3.26
N TRP A 281 11.14 -23.51 -3.33
CA TRP A 281 10.38 -23.84 -4.52
C TRP A 281 9.40 -22.74 -4.90
N ILE A 282 8.60 -22.24 -3.94
CA ILE A 282 7.67 -21.12 -4.15
C ILE A 282 8.41 -19.87 -4.67
N THR A 283 9.55 -19.50 -4.06
CA THR A 283 10.29 -18.32 -4.50
C THR A 283 10.79 -18.44 -5.94
N VAL A 284 11.27 -19.61 -6.33
CA VAL A 284 11.79 -19.85 -7.69
C VAL A 284 10.66 -19.83 -8.72
N VAL A 285 9.54 -20.54 -8.47
CA VAL A 285 8.44 -20.61 -9.43
C VAL A 285 7.66 -19.30 -9.57
N LEU A 286 7.66 -18.44 -8.56
CA LEU A 286 7.10 -17.08 -8.64
C LEU A 286 7.87 -16.17 -9.62
N GLY A 287 9.08 -16.53 -10.04
CA GLY A 287 9.77 -15.90 -11.16
C GLY A 287 9.02 -16.06 -12.49
N HIS A 288 8.13 -17.06 -12.59
CA HIS A 288 7.29 -17.26 -13.76
C HIS A 288 6.00 -16.44 -13.64
N LEU A 289 5.70 -15.61 -14.64
CA LEU A 289 4.58 -14.67 -14.61
C LEU A 289 3.23 -15.37 -14.38
N ALA A 290 2.99 -16.50 -15.03
CA ALA A 290 1.74 -17.25 -14.89
C ALA A 290 1.52 -17.79 -13.47
N VAL A 291 2.58 -18.12 -12.73
CA VAL A 291 2.51 -18.56 -11.33
C VAL A 291 2.29 -17.38 -10.41
N ARG A 292 3.01 -16.27 -10.66
CA ARG A 292 2.86 -15.01 -9.89
C ARG A 292 1.45 -14.44 -10.01
N ASP A 293 0.92 -14.39 -11.21
CA ASP A 293 -0.40 -13.81 -11.46
C ASP A 293 -1.53 -14.71 -10.94
N ASP A 294 -1.35 -16.05 -10.98
CA ASP A 294 -2.23 -16.99 -10.29
C ASP A 294 -2.20 -16.74 -8.76
N ALA A 295 -1.01 -16.61 -8.17
CA ALA A 295 -0.87 -16.28 -6.74
C ALA A 295 -1.56 -14.97 -6.39
N TRP A 296 -1.43 -13.95 -7.24
CA TRP A 296 -2.08 -12.65 -7.06
C TRP A 296 -3.59 -12.77 -7.15
N SER A 297 -4.14 -13.50 -8.14
CA SER A 297 -5.57 -13.70 -8.32
C SER A 297 -6.25 -14.41 -7.15
N ARG A 298 -5.50 -15.18 -6.35
CA ARG A 298 -5.99 -15.91 -5.18
C ARG A 298 -6.00 -15.11 -3.87
N MET A 299 -5.66 -13.83 -3.92
CA MET A 299 -5.66 -12.98 -2.72
C MET A 299 -7.08 -12.67 -2.28
N ASP A 300 -7.58 -13.49 -1.35
CA ASP A 300 -8.92 -13.38 -0.78
C ASP A 300 -8.93 -12.35 0.36
N PRO A 301 -9.75 -11.29 0.26
CA PRO A 301 -9.91 -10.31 1.32
C PRO A 301 -10.32 -10.88 2.68
N GLY A 302 -11.01 -12.01 2.71
CA GLY A 302 -11.41 -12.69 3.95
C GLY A 302 -10.24 -13.33 4.70
N PHE A 303 -9.10 -13.56 4.03
CA PHE A 303 -7.93 -14.24 4.60
C PHE A 303 -6.65 -13.38 4.58
N ARG A 304 -6.80 -12.05 4.59
CA ARG A 304 -5.68 -11.10 4.53
C ARG A 304 -4.55 -11.41 5.51
N ALA A 305 -4.87 -11.70 6.76
CA ALA A 305 -3.86 -12.02 7.77
C ALA A 305 -3.04 -13.27 7.42
N ALA A 306 -3.65 -14.26 6.77
CA ALA A 306 -2.94 -15.45 6.30
C ALA A 306 -2.01 -15.12 5.12
N HIS A 307 -2.48 -14.30 4.17
CA HIS A 307 -1.66 -13.84 3.05
C HIS A 307 -0.50 -12.95 3.52
N LEU A 308 -0.72 -12.03 4.47
CA LEU A 308 0.36 -11.22 5.06
C LEU A 308 1.42 -12.11 5.70
N ARG A 309 1.03 -13.08 6.52
CA ARG A 309 1.98 -14.03 7.13
C ARG A 309 2.76 -14.82 6.07
N LEU A 310 2.07 -15.39 5.09
CA LEU A 310 2.71 -16.16 4.02
C LEU A 310 3.75 -15.32 3.28
N TRP A 311 3.33 -14.19 2.73
CA TRP A 311 4.24 -13.38 1.91
C TRP A 311 5.36 -12.73 2.73
N THR A 312 5.12 -12.41 4.00
CA THR A 312 6.20 -11.98 4.93
C THR A 312 7.24 -13.08 5.11
N ASP A 313 6.81 -14.31 5.35
CA ASP A 313 7.73 -15.45 5.50
C ASP A 313 8.51 -15.72 4.22
N VAL A 314 7.87 -15.66 3.06
CA VAL A 314 8.52 -15.81 1.75
C VAL A 314 9.55 -14.70 1.53
N VAL A 315 9.18 -13.43 1.74
CA VAL A 315 10.05 -12.26 1.55
C VAL A 315 11.29 -12.31 2.46
N ARG A 316 11.13 -12.76 3.70
CA ARG A 316 12.26 -12.88 4.65
C ARG A 316 13.25 -13.98 4.27
N ARG A 317 12.80 -14.99 3.53
CA ARG A 317 13.62 -16.16 3.15
C ARG A 317 14.07 -16.15 1.70
N ALA A 318 13.45 -15.32 0.84
CA ALA A 318 13.81 -15.22 -0.56
C ALA A 318 15.26 -14.73 -0.72
N THR A 319 16.01 -15.38 -1.61
CA THR A 319 17.32 -14.85 -2.04
C THR A 319 17.09 -13.62 -2.94
N PRO A 320 18.07 -12.68 -3.02
CA PRO A 320 17.86 -11.40 -3.73
C PRO A 320 17.33 -11.55 -5.17
N ALA A 321 17.80 -12.55 -5.91
CA ALA A 321 17.37 -12.78 -7.30
C ALA A 321 15.89 -13.18 -7.44
N TYR A 322 15.26 -13.70 -6.40
CA TYR A 322 13.87 -14.15 -6.39
C TYR A 322 12.97 -13.31 -5.47
N LEU A 323 13.49 -12.19 -4.96
CA LEU A 323 12.77 -11.32 -4.02
C LEU A 323 11.66 -10.48 -4.68
N PRO A 324 11.81 -9.95 -5.93
CA PRO A 324 10.86 -8.97 -6.47
C PRO A 324 9.41 -9.46 -6.53
N ALA A 325 9.18 -10.71 -6.96
CA ALA A 325 7.84 -11.26 -7.08
C ALA A 325 7.12 -11.38 -5.72
N PRO A 326 7.65 -12.10 -4.71
CA PRO A 326 6.97 -12.21 -3.42
C PRO A 326 6.88 -10.87 -2.67
N ALA A 327 7.85 -9.96 -2.82
CA ALA A 327 7.79 -8.64 -2.22
C ALA A 327 6.65 -7.79 -2.82
N SER A 328 6.42 -7.90 -4.13
CA SER A 328 5.27 -7.25 -4.78
C SER A 328 3.93 -7.85 -4.33
N LEU A 329 3.85 -9.16 -4.16
CA LEU A 329 2.66 -9.83 -3.63
C LEU A 329 2.39 -9.41 -2.16
N LEU A 330 3.44 -9.30 -1.33
CA LEU A 330 3.33 -8.75 0.02
C LEU A 330 2.84 -7.30 -0.02
N ALA A 331 3.44 -6.46 -0.89
CA ALA A 331 3.07 -5.07 -1.03
C ALA A 331 1.58 -4.90 -1.38
N PHE A 332 1.09 -5.66 -2.35
CA PHE A 332 -0.33 -5.65 -2.70
C PHE A 332 -1.21 -6.09 -1.53
N THR A 333 -0.84 -7.17 -0.84
CA THR A 333 -1.60 -7.67 0.32
C THR A 333 -1.63 -6.66 1.46
N ALA A 334 -0.49 -6.05 1.80
CA ALA A 334 -0.36 -5.03 2.83
C ALA A 334 -1.19 -3.78 2.47
N TRP A 335 -1.10 -3.32 1.21
CA TRP A 335 -1.92 -2.21 0.73
C TRP A 335 -3.42 -2.52 0.81
N GLN A 336 -3.86 -3.70 0.36
CA GLN A 336 -5.25 -4.15 0.49
C GLN A 336 -5.72 -4.27 1.96
N SER A 337 -4.78 -4.47 2.87
CA SER A 337 -5.03 -4.53 4.31
C SER A 337 -5.01 -3.15 4.99
N GLY A 338 -4.67 -2.07 4.25
CA GLY A 338 -4.50 -0.72 4.81
C GLY A 338 -3.15 -0.48 5.48
N GLU A 339 -2.21 -1.42 5.37
CA GLU A 339 -0.85 -1.32 5.90
C GLU A 339 0.07 -0.65 4.88
N GLY A 340 -0.24 0.61 4.52
CA GLY A 340 0.44 1.33 3.44
C GLY A 340 1.95 1.49 3.65
N ALA A 341 2.40 1.67 4.88
CA ALA A 341 3.84 1.75 5.17
C ALA A 341 4.56 0.42 4.93
N LEU A 342 3.97 -0.70 5.35
CA LEU A 342 4.51 -2.04 5.08
C LEU A 342 4.51 -2.32 3.57
N ALA A 343 3.46 -1.91 2.86
CA ALA A 343 3.39 -2.01 1.40
C ALA A 343 4.53 -1.25 0.72
N ASN A 344 4.78 0.00 1.12
CA ASN A 344 5.91 0.80 0.60
C ASN A 344 7.26 0.15 0.89
N ILE A 345 7.47 -0.36 2.11
CA ILE A 345 8.72 -1.05 2.46
C ILE A 345 8.92 -2.31 1.59
N ALA A 346 7.85 -3.05 1.33
CA ALA A 346 7.92 -4.23 0.46
C ALA A 346 8.22 -3.85 -1.00
N ILE A 347 7.63 -2.75 -1.52
CA ILE A 347 7.95 -2.21 -2.84
C ILE A 347 9.41 -1.75 -2.91
N ASP A 348 9.88 -0.99 -1.91
CA ASP A 348 11.29 -0.55 -1.84
C ASP A 348 12.24 -1.74 -1.94
N ARG A 349 11.94 -2.82 -1.24
CA ARG A 349 12.76 -4.05 -1.29
C ARG A 349 12.71 -4.75 -2.65
N ALA A 350 11.53 -4.78 -3.29
CA ALA A 350 11.40 -5.34 -4.63
C ALA A 350 12.22 -4.54 -5.66
N LEU A 351 12.09 -3.21 -5.64
CA LEU A 351 12.79 -2.31 -6.56
C LEU A 351 14.30 -2.19 -6.25
N ALA A 352 14.72 -2.37 -5.01
CA ALA A 352 16.14 -2.45 -4.66
C ALA A 352 16.79 -3.74 -5.22
N ALA A 353 16.05 -4.84 -5.32
CA ALA A 353 16.51 -6.08 -5.92
C ALA A 353 16.43 -6.07 -7.46
N ASP A 354 15.38 -5.48 -8.02
CA ASP A 354 15.19 -5.29 -9.46
C ASP A 354 14.45 -3.97 -9.72
N PRO A 355 15.17 -2.90 -10.07
CA PRO A 355 14.56 -1.60 -10.37
C PRO A 355 13.56 -1.62 -11.53
N GLY A 356 13.66 -2.59 -12.43
CA GLY A 356 12.81 -2.77 -13.61
C GLY A 356 11.56 -3.62 -13.34
N TYR A 357 11.34 -4.12 -12.12
CA TYR A 357 10.26 -5.06 -11.86
C TYR A 357 8.87 -4.41 -11.98
N SER A 358 8.18 -4.72 -13.07
CA SER A 358 6.97 -4.02 -13.52
C SER A 358 5.83 -4.01 -12.51
N LEU A 359 5.60 -5.10 -11.75
CA LEU A 359 4.54 -5.15 -10.75
C LEU A 359 4.83 -4.22 -9.57
N ALA A 360 6.10 -4.14 -9.13
CA ALA A 360 6.49 -3.23 -8.05
C ALA A 360 6.38 -1.76 -8.50
N GLN A 361 6.78 -1.44 -9.73
CA GLN A 361 6.61 -0.10 -10.31
C GLN A 361 5.12 0.27 -10.40
N LEU A 362 4.29 -0.62 -10.92
CA LEU A 362 2.84 -0.39 -10.99
C LEU A 362 2.23 -0.12 -9.61
N LEU A 363 2.61 -0.90 -8.59
CA LEU A 363 2.12 -0.69 -7.23
C LEU A 363 2.62 0.64 -6.65
N ARG A 364 3.85 1.05 -6.96
CA ARG A 364 4.39 2.37 -6.59
C ARG A 364 3.53 3.48 -7.19
N ASP A 365 3.31 3.45 -8.48
CA ASP A 365 2.53 4.47 -9.21
C ASP A 365 1.08 4.56 -8.67
N ILE A 366 0.47 3.40 -8.39
CA ILE A 366 -0.88 3.32 -7.82
C ILE A 366 -0.92 3.96 -6.41
N MET A 367 0.08 3.68 -5.58
CA MET A 367 0.13 4.21 -4.22
C MET A 367 0.45 5.71 -4.20
N ASP A 368 1.39 6.16 -5.03
CA ASP A 368 1.74 7.58 -5.17
C ASP A 368 0.56 8.40 -5.71
N ALA A 369 -0.22 7.84 -6.63
CA ALA A 369 -1.48 8.43 -7.07
C ALA A 369 -2.60 8.37 -6.02
N GLY A 370 -2.35 7.83 -4.83
CA GLY A 370 -3.33 7.67 -3.75
C GLY A 370 -4.54 6.82 -4.14
N VAL A 371 -4.40 5.85 -5.07
CA VAL A 371 -5.51 4.98 -5.49
C VAL A 371 -5.98 4.13 -4.32
N PRO A 372 -7.31 4.03 -4.07
CA PRO A 372 -7.80 3.21 -2.95
C PRO A 372 -7.65 1.71 -3.23
N PRO A 373 -7.38 0.90 -2.22
CA PRO A 373 -7.43 -0.54 -2.33
C PRO A 373 -8.75 -1.08 -2.92
N SER A 374 -9.86 -0.42 -2.60
CA SER A 374 -11.18 -0.78 -3.13
C SER A 374 -11.35 -0.56 -4.64
N ALA A 375 -10.56 0.32 -5.25
CA ALA A 375 -10.56 0.56 -6.69
C ALA A 375 -9.69 -0.42 -7.47
N ALA A 376 -8.74 -1.07 -6.80
CA ALA A 376 -7.88 -2.08 -7.40
C ALA A 376 -8.33 -3.49 -6.99
N ARG A 377 -9.42 -3.93 -7.56
CA ARG A 377 -9.78 -5.35 -7.52
C ARG A 377 -8.82 -6.10 -8.43
N VAL A 378 -8.40 -7.31 -8.02
CA VAL A 378 -7.74 -8.22 -8.95
C VAL A 378 -8.72 -8.45 -10.11
N PRO A 379 -8.38 -8.05 -11.34
CA PRO A 379 -9.36 -7.98 -12.41
C PRO A 379 -9.77 -9.36 -12.94
N MET A 380 -9.07 -10.41 -12.55
CA MET A 380 -9.23 -11.77 -13.11
C MET A 380 -9.34 -12.80 -12.00
N THR A 381 -10.20 -13.82 -12.22
CA THR A 381 -10.20 -15.01 -11.36
C THR A 381 -9.00 -15.91 -11.70
N PRO A 382 -8.64 -16.87 -10.83
CA PRO A 382 -7.57 -17.82 -11.14
C PRO A 382 -7.77 -18.56 -12.46
N GLU A 383 -9.01 -18.89 -12.81
CA GLU A 383 -9.38 -19.57 -14.06
C GLU A 383 -9.19 -18.64 -15.27
N GLN A 384 -9.54 -17.36 -15.13
CA GLN A 384 -9.32 -16.36 -16.19
C GLN A 384 -7.83 -16.09 -16.39
N VAL A 385 -7.04 -16.05 -15.30
CA VAL A 385 -5.58 -15.93 -15.38
C VAL A 385 -5.01 -17.15 -16.11
N ALA A 386 -5.42 -18.37 -15.75
CA ALA A 386 -4.97 -19.58 -16.43
C ALA A 386 -5.29 -19.53 -17.92
N ALA A 387 -6.55 -19.23 -18.28
CA ALA A 387 -6.99 -19.15 -19.67
C ALA A 387 -6.25 -18.07 -20.48
N SER A 388 -5.85 -16.94 -19.85
CA SER A 388 -5.11 -15.88 -20.56
C SER A 388 -3.71 -16.32 -20.99
N TYR A 389 -3.05 -17.17 -20.20
CA TYR A 389 -1.75 -17.74 -20.55
C TYR A 389 -1.89 -18.88 -21.57
N ASP A 390 -2.92 -19.73 -21.46
CA ASP A 390 -3.19 -20.79 -22.44
C ASP A 390 -3.51 -20.23 -23.84
N LEU A 391 -4.23 -19.09 -23.91
CA LEU A 391 -4.51 -18.41 -25.17
C LEU A 391 -3.28 -17.71 -25.75
N ALA A 392 -2.39 -17.17 -24.92
CA ALA A 392 -1.13 -16.56 -25.36
C ALA A 392 -0.20 -17.62 -26.00
N ASP A 393 -0.13 -18.80 -25.39
CA ASP A 393 0.66 -19.93 -25.90
C ASP A 393 0.11 -20.46 -27.23
N SER A 394 -1.21 -20.55 -27.38
CA SER A 394 -1.85 -21.01 -28.63
C SER A 394 -1.79 -19.95 -29.75
N GLY A 395 -1.74 -18.66 -29.39
CA GLY A 395 -1.66 -17.53 -30.36
C GLY A 395 -0.26 -17.28 -30.93
N SER A 396 0.79 -17.77 -30.26
CA SER A 396 2.18 -17.63 -30.75
C SER A 396 2.47 -18.45 -32.01
N ALA A 397 1.60 -19.38 -32.39
CA ALA A 397 1.71 -20.15 -33.64
C ALA A 397 1.12 -19.42 -34.88
N ALA A 398 0.47 -18.29 -34.72
CA ALA A 398 -0.17 -17.53 -35.82
C ALA A 398 -0.33 -16.05 -35.52
N ALA A 399 0.76 -15.26 -35.63
CA ALA A 399 0.61 -13.81 -35.89
C ALA A 399 1.87 -13.20 -36.52
N PRO A 400 1.77 -12.53 -37.70
CA PRO A 400 2.82 -11.67 -38.20
C PRO A 400 2.88 -10.37 -37.39
N GLY A 401 4.11 -9.96 -37.06
CA GLY A 401 4.48 -8.84 -36.23
C GLY A 401 3.61 -7.58 -36.28
N GLY A 402 2.90 -7.34 -35.20
CA GLY A 402 2.26 -6.07 -34.88
C GLY A 402 3.11 -5.27 -33.92
N ARG A 403 4.02 -4.44 -34.44
CA ARG A 403 4.75 -3.44 -33.63
C ARG A 403 3.74 -2.44 -33.06
N VAL A 404 3.61 -2.42 -31.74
CA VAL A 404 2.93 -1.33 -31.04
C VAL A 404 3.78 -0.06 -31.26
N ARG A 405 3.27 0.84 -32.09
CA ARG A 405 3.83 2.17 -32.30
C ARG A 405 3.63 3.00 -31.03
N ALA A 406 4.71 3.26 -30.31
CA ALA A 406 4.73 4.31 -29.30
C ALA A 406 4.40 5.65 -29.95
N ALA A 407 3.38 6.34 -29.46
CA ALA A 407 3.00 7.69 -29.92
C ALA A 407 4.11 8.66 -29.50
N ARG A 408 5.00 9.00 -30.44
CA ARG A 408 5.96 10.09 -30.27
C ARG A 408 5.21 11.41 -30.28
N GLY A 409 5.29 12.18 -29.17
CA GLY A 409 4.81 13.54 -29.06
C GLY A 409 5.38 14.44 -30.18
N ARG A 410 4.50 15.18 -30.83
CA ARG A 410 4.82 16.20 -31.82
C ARG A 410 5.60 17.33 -31.15
N LYS A 411 6.89 17.47 -31.44
CA LYS A 411 7.64 18.72 -31.21
C LYS A 411 7.05 19.82 -32.08
N ALA A 412 6.63 20.91 -31.48
CA ALA A 412 6.25 22.13 -32.17
C ALA A 412 7.48 22.72 -32.84
N ALA A 413 7.42 22.92 -34.15
CA ALA A 413 8.43 23.60 -34.93
C ALA A 413 8.37 25.12 -34.67
N ALA A 414 9.48 25.67 -34.19
CA ALA A 414 9.69 27.11 -34.10
C ALA A 414 9.73 27.74 -35.48
N ARG A 415 8.79 28.63 -35.75
CA ARG A 415 8.70 29.43 -36.98
C ARG A 415 9.70 30.60 -36.85
N LYS A 416 10.78 30.58 -37.65
CA LYS A 416 11.67 31.72 -37.87
C LYS A 416 10.89 32.77 -38.66
N GLN A 417 10.85 34.01 -38.17
CA GLN A 417 10.49 35.19 -38.96
C GLN A 417 11.75 35.74 -39.66
N PRO A 418 11.65 36.15 -40.91
CA PRO A 418 12.75 36.88 -41.57
C PRO A 418 12.69 38.37 -41.24
N SER A 419 13.88 38.92 -41.06
CA SER A 419 14.18 40.34 -40.94
C SER A 419 13.80 41.14 -42.18
N ARG A 420 13.11 42.24 -41.98
CA ARG A 420 13.33 43.53 -42.61
C ARG A 420 13.04 44.64 -41.63
#